data_3646930140bcbd713b4f8fa931b549f2
#
_entry.id   3646930140bcbd713b4f8fa931b549f2
#
_cell.length_a   1.000
_cell.length_b   1.000
_cell.length_c   1.000
_cell.angle_alpha   90.00
_cell.angle_beta   90.00
_cell.angle_gamma   90.00
#
_symmetry.space_group_name_H-M   'P 1'
#
loop_
_entity.id
_entity.type
_entity.pdbx_description
1 polymer ?
#
loop_
_entity_poly.entity_id
_entity_poly.type
_entity_poly.pdbx_seq_one_letter_code
_entity_poly.pdbx_strand_id
1 'polypeptide(L)'
;MITNKKVLALKYRPQTFKDLIGQDVVAETISNSIKAKKVPNAYLFTGIRGVGKTTIARLVARALNCLNGIESVCKESLCKNCEAISNSNHIDVLEMDAASKTGVDDVRDLIEFSRYGPTSAKYKIFIIDEVHMLSKQAFNALLKTLEEPPEYLKFVFATTEIKKIPITVVSRCQRFDLPRVKSLELFNFIKKITEKEKGKATDDALKLIVKISEGSVRDALSLLDRALISLEKDAELDLSTAQKIFGYFDKSNLIELFRFLFEGEEKKVLQIYKSIYDQGIEPKIFLNDFLEILYYFKNISSLNIDGTNFTLNDEEFNKIKEIASNIKNETLLLFWQFTIKTLEEIEIVSNQHIAMEMFLIRLIHLKGISNFSRIKLDNENMNETSVNQESENNNKSKKKIDEELFDSKSKTIGQIKNIVQEKKLTEKPILKNEQYTNLHIKTFDDLINACNIYKEIKLKYELETNVNLVSFENQRIEISFNEKLDKEFIKNLSSKLYEWTKNRWIISLSKKAGKPSKKEKNIILKKEFLDNAKKSEVYQKVLKIFPDAELIDIDIIKEKNDD
;
A
#
# COMPACT_ATOMS: atom_id res chain seq x y z
N MET A 1 30.99 15.44 -29.25
CA MET A 1 31.18 15.41 -27.79
C MET A 1 29.84 15.13 -27.16
N ILE A 2 29.64 13.91 -26.65
CA ILE A 2 28.42 13.55 -25.92
C ILE A 2 28.57 14.20 -24.53
N THR A 3 28.00 15.40 -24.36
CA THR A 3 27.89 16.02 -23.04
C THR A 3 26.93 15.14 -22.21
N ASN A 4 27.52 14.44 -21.25
CA ASN A 4 26.79 13.64 -20.26
C ASN A 4 25.91 14.62 -19.43
N LYS A 5 24.69 14.92 -19.93
CA LYS A 5 23.74 15.78 -19.22
C LYS A 5 23.27 15.01 -17.97
N LYS A 6 23.77 15.44 -16.82
CA LYS A 6 23.29 14.92 -15.52
C LYS A 6 21.82 15.30 -15.37
N VAL A 7 20.98 14.34 -14.95
CA VAL A 7 19.58 14.56 -14.57
C VAL A 7 19.49 15.70 -13.53
N LEU A 8 18.48 16.56 -13.62
CA LEU A 8 18.34 17.74 -12.76
C LEU A 8 18.37 17.38 -11.27
N ALA A 9 17.80 16.28 -10.87
CA ALA A 9 17.82 15.79 -9.48
C ALA A 9 19.23 15.50 -8.95
N LEU A 10 20.20 15.18 -9.82
CA LEU A 10 21.62 15.01 -9.46
C LEU A 10 22.40 16.31 -9.59
N LYS A 11 22.09 17.13 -10.61
CA LYS A 11 22.77 18.42 -10.87
C LYS A 11 22.52 19.42 -9.75
N TYR A 12 21.28 19.49 -9.25
CA TYR A 12 20.86 20.42 -8.20
C TYR A 12 20.82 19.79 -6.79
N ARG A 13 21.54 18.69 -6.59
CA ARG A 13 21.65 18.09 -5.26
C ARG A 13 22.34 19.05 -4.29
N PRO A 14 21.73 19.37 -3.14
CA PRO A 14 22.30 20.29 -2.14
C PRO A 14 23.74 19.93 -1.77
N GLN A 15 24.61 20.92 -1.74
CA GLN A 15 26.03 20.76 -1.39
C GLN A 15 26.33 21.26 0.03
N THR A 16 25.47 22.08 0.61
CA THR A 16 25.57 22.55 1.99
C THR A 16 24.23 22.44 2.70
N PHE A 17 24.23 22.52 4.02
CA PHE A 17 22.98 22.54 4.81
C PHE A 17 22.08 23.74 4.47
N LYS A 18 22.65 24.86 4.03
CA LYS A 18 21.91 26.07 3.61
C LYS A 18 21.19 25.90 2.27
N ASP A 19 21.59 24.94 1.46
CA ASP A 19 20.97 24.67 0.16
C ASP A 19 19.78 23.69 0.30
N LEU A 20 19.53 23.16 1.50
CA LEU A 20 18.38 22.30 1.79
C LEU A 20 17.10 23.13 1.78
N ILE A 21 16.02 22.55 1.26
CA ILE A 21 14.73 23.21 1.13
C ILE A 21 13.75 22.55 2.08
N GLY A 22 13.03 23.38 2.87
CA GLY A 22 12.01 22.92 3.79
C GLY A 22 12.52 22.06 4.95
N GLN A 23 13.85 22.05 5.19
CA GLN A 23 14.49 21.25 6.25
C GLN A 23 15.37 22.13 7.17
N ASP A 24 15.04 23.43 7.30
CA ASP A 24 15.87 24.40 7.99
C ASP A 24 16.13 24.03 9.45
N VAL A 25 15.10 23.62 10.18
CA VAL A 25 15.18 23.23 11.60
C VAL A 25 16.13 22.04 11.80
N VAL A 26 16.03 21.03 10.93
CA VAL A 26 16.89 19.84 10.98
C VAL A 26 18.33 20.21 10.64
N ALA A 27 18.52 21.02 9.60
CA ALA A 27 19.83 21.51 9.17
C ALA A 27 20.52 22.32 10.26
N GLU A 28 19.79 23.21 10.93
CA GLU A 28 20.29 24.04 12.03
C GLU A 28 20.64 23.19 13.26
N THR A 29 19.75 22.28 13.65
CA THR A 29 19.96 21.39 14.80
C THR A 29 21.23 20.53 14.61
N ILE A 30 21.40 19.93 13.41
CA ILE A 30 22.59 19.15 13.10
C ILE A 30 23.83 20.03 13.12
N SER A 31 23.80 21.21 12.49
CA SER A 31 24.92 22.15 12.46
C SER A 31 25.34 22.57 13.85
N ASN A 32 24.38 22.87 14.72
CA ASN A 32 24.63 23.27 16.11
C ASN A 32 25.20 22.11 16.95
N SER A 33 24.69 20.87 16.76
CA SER A 33 25.21 19.67 17.41
C SER A 33 26.68 19.42 17.04
N ILE A 34 27.02 19.57 15.77
CA ILE A 34 28.38 19.40 15.27
C ILE A 34 29.32 20.50 15.80
N LYS A 35 28.88 21.77 15.79
CA LYS A 35 29.67 22.89 16.36
C LYS A 35 29.90 22.73 17.86
N ALA A 36 28.91 22.25 18.60
CA ALA A 36 29.01 21.98 20.02
C ALA A 36 29.86 20.73 20.34
N LYS A 37 30.38 20.01 19.33
CA LYS A 37 31.09 18.74 19.46
C LYS A 37 30.26 17.62 20.14
N LYS A 38 28.93 17.74 20.12
CA LYS A 38 27.97 16.75 20.64
C LYS A 38 27.42 15.92 19.50
N VAL A 39 28.29 15.16 18.85
CA VAL A 39 27.96 14.31 17.69
C VAL A 39 27.43 12.97 18.19
N PRO A 40 26.20 12.58 17.89
CA PRO A 40 25.65 11.27 18.28
C PRO A 40 26.38 10.14 17.55
N ASN A 41 26.31 8.92 18.09
CA ASN A 41 26.89 7.76 17.46
C ASN A 41 26.06 7.24 16.28
N ALA A 42 24.74 7.46 16.32
CA ALA A 42 23.84 7.09 15.24
C ALA A 42 22.79 8.17 14.98
N TYR A 43 22.62 8.52 13.72
CA TYR A 43 21.54 9.35 13.21
C TYR A 43 20.49 8.47 12.55
N LEU A 44 19.21 8.83 12.69
CA LEU A 44 18.10 8.19 11.99
C LEU A 44 17.26 9.26 11.31
N PHE A 45 17.32 9.30 9.97
CA PHE A 45 16.50 10.20 9.16
C PHE A 45 15.25 9.47 8.67
N THR A 46 14.07 10.00 9.02
CA THR A 46 12.79 9.45 8.58
C THR A 46 12.05 10.47 7.69
N GLY A 47 11.20 10.00 6.81
CA GLY A 47 10.40 10.87 5.92
C GLY A 47 10.09 10.20 4.59
N ILE A 48 9.25 10.84 3.79
CA ILE A 48 8.86 10.32 2.48
C ILE A 48 10.06 10.19 1.53
N ARG A 49 9.87 9.41 0.47
CA ARG A 49 10.88 9.29 -0.59
C ARG A 49 11.13 10.66 -1.24
N GLY A 50 12.37 10.95 -1.58
CA GLY A 50 12.74 12.16 -2.32
C GLY A 50 12.79 13.48 -1.51
N VAL A 51 12.55 13.46 -0.19
CA VAL A 51 12.61 14.65 0.69
C VAL A 51 14.03 15.07 1.06
N GLY A 52 15.04 14.24 0.74
CA GLY A 52 16.44 14.58 0.95
C GLY A 52 17.17 13.78 2.03
N LYS A 53 16.63 12.66 2.54
CA LYS A 53 17.25 11.80 3.59
C LYS A 53 18.70 11.44 3.29
N THR A 54 18.97 10.80 2.15
CA THR A 54 20.31 10.40 1.71
C THR A 54 21.22 11.61 1.44
N THR A 55 20.64 12.73 1.00
CA THR A 55 21.39 13.99 0.81
C THR A 55 21.88 14.54 2.14
N ILE A 56 21.00 14.61 3.16
CA ILE A 56 21.37 15.05 4.51
C ILE A 56 22.41 14.09 5.10
N ALA A 57 22.26 12.78 4.92
CA ALA A 57 23.23 11.78 5.36
C ALA A 57 24.64 12.07 4.82
N ARG A 58 24.76 12.36 3.53
CA ARG A 58 26.03 12.73 2.91
C ARG A 58 26.54 14.10 3.38
N LEU A 59 25.65 15.07 3.62
CA LEU A 59 26.04 16.37 4.17
C LEU A 59 26.60 16.24 5.58
N VAL A 60 26.00 15.38 6.42
CA VAL A 60 26.54 15.06 7.75
C VAL A 60 27.93 14.42 7.63
N ALA A 61 28.09 13.44 6.75
CA ALA A 61 29.37 12.78 6.53
C ALA A 61 30.46 13.79 6.06
N ARG A 62 30.10 14.71 5.17
CA ARG A 62 31.00 15.78 4.71
C ARG A 62 31.32 16.75 5.84
N ALA A 63 30.34 17.17 6.64
CA ALA A 63 30.58 18.10 7.75
C ALA A 63 31.51 17.52 8.82
N LEU A 64 31.39 16.19 9.08
CA LEU A 64 32.24 15.50 10.06
C LEU A 64 33.67 15.25 9.56
N ASN A 65 33.84 15.02 8.26
CA ASN A 65 35.11 14.60 7.66
C ASN A 65 35.75 15.67 6.75
N CYS A 66 35.25 16.91 6.74
CA CYS A 66 35.81 17.99 5.95
C CYS A 66 37.17 18.43 6.50
N LEU A 67 38.18 18.53 5.62
CA LEU A 67 39.54 18.98 5.99
C LEU A 67 39.58 20.45 6.43
N ASN A 68 38.66 21.28 5.91
CA ASN A 68 38.57 22.70 6.23
C ASN A 68 37.77 22.99 7.53
N GLY A 69 37.38 21.91 8.25
CA GLY A 69 36.63 22.01 9.49
C GLY A 69 35.11 22.13 9.29
N ILE A 70 34.42 22.12 10.42
CA ILE A 70 32.97 21.99 10.50
C ILE A 70 32.25 23.26 10.05
N GLU A 71 32.86 24.43 10.22
CA GLU A 71 32.22 25.73 9.96
C GLU A 71 32.22 26.13 8.48
N SER A 72 33.14 25.57 7.71
CA SER A 72 33.27 25.84 6.26
C SER A 72 33.20 24.55 5.45
N VAL A 73 32.03 23.90 5.45
CA VAL A 73 31.83 22.82 4.49
C VAL A 73 32.07 23.37 3.08
N CYS A 74 33.04 22.80 2.38
CA CYS A 74 33.49 23.27 1.07
C CYS A 74 32.31 23.40 0.10
N LYS A 75 32.09 24.61 -0.44
CA LYS A 75 31.00 24.87 -1.40
C LYS A 75 31.53 24.94 -2.84
N GLU A 76 32.52 25.77 -3.09
CA GLU A 76 33.01 26.05 -4.45
C GLU A 76 34.25 25.24 -4.83
N SER A 77 35.19 25.06 -3.88
CA SER A 77 36.34 24.18 -4.07
C SER A 77 36.28 23.04 -3.06
N LEU A 78 35.91 21.85 -3.53
CA LEU A 78 35.81 20.68 -2.68
C LEU A 78 37.20 20.19 -2.26
N CYS A 79 37.41 19.95 -0.95
CA CYS A 79 38.59 19.22 -0.51
C CYS A 79 38.45 17.73 -0.92
N LYS A 80 39.57 17.00 -0.94
CA LYS A 80 39.63 15.60 -1.38
C LYS A 80 38.55 14.71 -0.69
N ASN A 81 38.36 14.88 0.61
CA ASN A 81 37.34 14.12 1.34
C ASN A 81 35.94 14.51 0.91
N CYS A 82 35.63 15.81 0.80
CA CYS A 82 34.30 16.26 0.38
C CYS A 82 33.94 15.82 -1.03
N GLU A 83 34.90 15.83 -1.95
CA GLU A 83 34.73 15.35 -3.32
C GLU A 83 34.47 13.85 -3.35
N ALA A 84 35.30 13.06 -2.66
CA ALA A 84 35.16 11.61 -2.60
C ALA A 84 33.81 11.20 -1.96
N ILE A 85 33.38 11.88 -0.89
CA ILE A 85 32.07 11.61 -0.24
C ILE A 85 30.90 11.98 -1.18
N SER A 86 31.00 13.12 -1.90
CA SER A 86 29.96 13.52 -2.85
C SER A 86 29.78 12.52 -3.99
N ASN A 87 30.88 11.87 -4.40
CA ASN A 87 30.91 10.85 -5.45
C ASN A 87 30.69 9.43 -4.90
N SER A 88 30.39 9.25 -3.59
CA SER A 88 30.21 7.94 -2.91
C SER A 88 31.44 7.01 -3.07
N ASN A 89 32.64 7.58 -3.06
CA ASN A 89 33.89 6.85 -3.29
C ASN A 89 34.96 7.09 -2.20
N HIS A 90 34.51 7.41 -0.98
CA HIS A 90 35.42 7.66 0.14
C HIS A 90 35.64 6.37 0.96
N ILE A 91 36.92 6.04 1.23
CA ILE A 91 37.29 4.79 1.92
C ILE A 91 36.71 4.67 3.34
N ASP A 92 36.59 5.78 4.08
CA ASP A 92 36.07 5.82 5.44
C ASP A 92 34.57 6.20 5.51
N VAL A 93 33.89 6.42 4.36
CA VAL A 93 32.45 6.69 4.30
C VAL A 93 31.80 5.69 3.36
N LEU A 94 31.27 4.64 3.94
CA LEU A 94 30.60 3.59 3.18
C LEU A 94 29.10 3.86 3.09
N GLU A 95 28.59 3.86 1.87
CA GLU A 95 27.16 3.99 1.59
C GLU A 95 26.62 2.66 1.09
N MET A 96 25.61 2.14 1.77
CA MET A 96 24.91 0.90 1.44
C MET A 96 23.43 1.17 1.29
N ASP A 97 22.83 0.65 0.22
CA ASP A 97 21.39 0.59 0.05
C ASP A 97 20.89 -0.76 0.56
N ALA A 98 20.12 -0.73 1.64
CA ALA A 98 19.56 -1.94 2.24
C ALA A 98 18.50 -2.62 1.36
N ALA A 99 17.97 -1.96 0.34
CA ALA A 99 17.08 -2.60 -0.64
C ALA A 99 17.82 -3.60 -1.54
N SER A 100 19.09 -3.35 -1.82
CA SER A 100 19.96 -4.24 -2.62
C SER A 100 20.78 -5.22 -1.77
N LYS A 101 21.03 -4.91 -0.50
CA LYS A 101 21.84 -5.68 0.44
C LYS A 101 21.11 -5.89 1.76
N THR A 102 20.22 -6.87 1.80
CA THR A 102 19.34 -7.16 2.94
C THR A 102 19.90 -8.19 3.91
N GLY A 103 20.98 -8.87 3.52
CA GLY A 103 21.54 -10.04 4.20
C GLY A 103 22.21 -9.74 5.52
N VAL A 104 22.33 -10.77 6.35
CA VAL A 104 23.09 -10.70 7.61
C VAL A 104 24.58 -10.61 7.31
N ASP A 105 25.03 -11.26 6.26
CA ASP A 105 26.44 -11.34 5.91
C ASP A 105 26.96 -10.00 5.41
N ASP A 106 26.18 -9.26 4.61
CA ASP A 106 26.52 -7.87 4.22
C ASP A 106 26.75 -6.97 5.43
N VAL A 107 25.90 -7.13 6.46
CA VAL A 107 25.99 -6.34 7.70
C VAL A 107 27.16 -6.82 8.57
N ARG A 108 27.47 -8.12 8.59
CA ARG A 108 28.65 -8.64 9.30
C ARG A 108 29.94 -8.14 8.72
N ASP A 109 30.06 -8.09 7.40
CA ASP A 109 31.23 -7.51 6.71
C ASP A 109 31.41 -6.04 7.10
N LEU A 110 30.30 -5.30 7.19
CA LEU A 110 30.29 -3.91 7.62
C LEU A 110 30.77 -3.76 9.08
N ILE A 111 30.29 -4.63 9.98
CA ILE A 111 30.70 -4.67 11.39
C ILE A 111 32.19 -5.07 11.52
N GLU A 112 32.64 -6.03 10.75
CA GLU A 112 34.06 -6.42 10.75
C GLU A 112 34.92 -5.25 10.27
N PHE A 113 34.52 -4.60 9.19
CA PHE A 113 35.21 -3.41 8.69
C PHE A 113 35.18 -2.25 9.71
N SER A 114 34.16 -2.17 10.56
CA SER A 114 34.07 -1.14 11.61
C SER A 114 35.14 -1.25 12.69
N ARG A 115 35.76 -2.41 12.86
CA ARG A 115 36.82 -2.64 13.86
C ARG A 115 38.14 -1.95 13.51
N TYR A 116 38.35 -1.68 12.22
CA TYR A 116 39.51 -0.94 11.76
C TYR A 116 39.24 0.57 11.85
N GLY A 117 40.16 1.33 12.41
CA GLY A 117 40.07 2.78 12.50
C GLY A 117 39.97 3.45 11.12
N PRO A 118 39.60 4.74 11.07
CA PRO A 118 39.60 5.50 9.82
C PRO A 118 41.01 5.65 9.27
N THR A 119 41.14 5.62 7.94
CA THR A 119 42.44 5.69 7.24
C THR A 119 42.80 7.09 6.83
N SER A 120 41.83 7.89 6.33
CA SER A 120 42.07 9.19 5.74
C SER A 120 41.18 10.31 6.32
N ALA A 121 40.15 9.95 7.06
CA ALA A 121 39.20 10.88 7.64
C ALA A 121 39.23 10.84 9.19
N LYS A 122 38.48 11.76 9.83
CA LYS A 122 38.36 11.80 11.29
C LYS A 122 37.44 10.73 11.81
N TYR A 123 36.34 10.49 11.10
CA TYR A 123 35.30 9.52 11.46
C TYR A 123 35.12 8.51 10.36
N LYS A 124 34.91 7.26 10.77
CA LYS A 124 34.39 6.19 9.92
C LYS A 124 32.87 6.24 9.94
N ILE A 125 32.23 6.41 8.79
CA ILE A 125 30.80 6.67 8.70
C ILE A 125 30.15 5.62 7.83
N PHE A 126 29.11 4.97 8.34
CA PHE A 126 28.27 4.04 7.59
C PHE A 126 26.92 4.69 7.32
N ILE A 127 26.61 4.95 6.05
CA ILE A 127 25.32 5.43 5.59
C ILE A 127 24.55 4.21 5.09
N ILE A 128 23.42 3.90 5.74
CA ILE A 128 22.54 2.80 5.34
C ILE A 128 21.20 3.40 4.92
N ASP A 129 20.96 3.42 3.62
CA ASP A 129 19.71 3.92 3.05
C ASP A 129 18.65 2.81 3.05
N GLU A 130 17.38 3.20 3.17
CA GLU A 130 16.21 2.32 3.30
C GLU A 130 16.42 1.18 4.33
N VAL A 131 17.00 1.54 5.47
CA VAL A 131 17.41 0.60 6.52
C VAL A 131 16.31 -0.36 6.98
N HIS A 132 15.03 0.00 6.80
CA HIS A 132 13.88 -0.86 7.12
C HIS A 132 13.82 -2.15 6.28
N MET A 133 14.58 -2.22 5.18
CA MET A 133 14.69 -3.42 4.34
C MET A 133 15.64 -4.49 4.90
N LEU A 134 16.43 -4.15 5.92
CA LEU A 134 17.30 -5.13 6.59
C LEU A 134 16.49 -6.23 7.28
N SER A 135 17.01 -7.44 7.23
CA SER A 135 16.43 -8.58 7.96
C SER A 135 16.53 -8.37 9.48
N LYS A 136 15.64 -9.02 10.25
CA LYS A 136 15.70 -8.98 11.73
C LYS A 136 17.03 -9.46 12.27
N GLN A 137 17.66 -10.42 11.61
CA GLN A 137 18.95 -10.95 11.99
C GLN A 137 20.07 -9.93 11.74
N ALA A 138 20.01 -9.17 10.65
CA ALA A 138 20.92 -8.07 10.34
C ALA A 138 20.82 -6.95 11.38
N PHE A 139 19.61 -6.56 11.78
CA PHE A 139 19.42 -5.60 12.88
C PHE A 139 20.03 -6.10 14.20
N ASN A 140 19.82 -7.37 14.55
CA ASN A 140 20.38 -7.94 15.77
C ASN A 140 21.91 -7.94 15.76
N ALA A 141 22.53 -8.17 14.61
CA ALA A 141 24.00 -8.10 14.48
C ALA A 141 24.52 -6.67 14.72
N LEU A 142 23.78 -5.63 14.29
CA LEU A 142 24.16 -4.23 14.52
C LEU A 142 24.04 -3.78 15.97
N LEU A 143 23.17 -4.39 16.79
CA LEU A 143 22.84 -3.91 18.13
C LEU A 143 24.10 -3.75 19.02
N LYS A 144 24.98 -4.74 19.03
CA LYS A 144 26.20 -4.68 19.86
C LYS A 144 27.10 -3.48 19.50
N THR A 145 27.24 -3.22 18.20
CA THR A 145 28.06 -2.10 17.70
C THR A 145 27.37 -0.75 17.91
N LEU A 146 26.03 -0.71 17.96
CA LEU A 146 25.26 0.49 18.27
C LEU A 146 25.24 0.81 19.75
N GLU A 147 25.36 -0.19 20.63
CA GLU A 147 25.44 -0.02 22.10
C GLU A 147 26.78 0.53 22.53
N GLU A 148 27.86 -0.07 22.02
CA GLU A 148 29.23 0.28 22.37
C GLU A 148 30.06 0.54 21.12
N PRO A 149 29.77 1.63 20.37
CA PRO A 149 30.51 1.95 19.16
C PRO A 149 31.88 2.52 19.52
N PRO A 150 32.95 2.23 18.74
CA PRO A 150 34.19 2.96 18.82
C PRO A 150 33.96 4.47 18.62
N GLU A 151 34.71 5.32 19.28
CA GLU A 151 34.54 6.81 19.22
C GLU A 151 34.58 7.37 17.80
N TYR A 152 35.40 6.75 16.95
CA TYR A 152 35.53 7.15 15.55
C TYR A 152 34.40 6.66 14.64
N LEU A 153 33.54 5.74 15.11
CA LEU A 153 32.49 5.15 14.28
C LEU A 153 31.18 5.94 14.42
N LYS A 154 30.56 6.24 13.29
CA LYS A 154 29.26 6.90 13.23
C LYS A 154 28.34 6.19 12.23
N PHE A 155 27.08 5.99 12.63
CA PHE A 155 26.04 5.46 11.76
C PHE A 155 25.08 6.55 11.30
N VAL A 156 24.64 6.46 10.06
CA VAL A 156 23.61 7.33 9.51
C VAL A 156 22.58 6.46 8.80
N PHE A 157 21.45 6.27 9.42
CA PHE A 157 20.33 5.49 8.89
C PHE A 157 19.34 6.42 8.19
N ALA A 158 18.81 5.99 7.05
CA ALA A 158 17.70 6.63 6.37
C ALA A 158 16.58 5.64 6.11
N THR A 159 15.33 6.05 6.29
CA THR A 159 14.16 5.19 6.09
C THR A 159 12.93 5.96 5.65
N THR A 160 12.08 5.32 4.86
CA THR A 160 10.72 5.77 4.59
C THR A 160 9.72 5.20 5.60
N GLU A 161 10.05 4.09 6.27
CA GLU A 161 9.14 3.34 7.14
C GLU A 161 9.73 3.05 8.51
N ILE A 162 9.60 4.01 9.43
CA ILE A 162 10.13 3.86 10.81
C ILE A 162 9.49 2.70 11.57
N LYS A 163 8.22 2.37 11.29
CA LYS A 163 7.47 1.31 11.99
C LYS A 163 8.06 -0.08 11.77
N LYS A 164 8.83 -0.29 10.70
CA LYS A 164 9.50 -1.56 10.41
C LYS A 164 10.84 -1.71 11.13
N ILE A 165 11.39 -0.64 11.70
CA ILE A 165 12.67 -0.68 12.43
C ILE A 165 12.42 -1.12 13.88
N PRO A 166 13.21 -2.07 14.42
CA PRO A 166 13.09 -2.46 15.82
C PRO A 166 13.30 -1.28 16.77
N ILE A 167 12.46 -1.16 17.80
CA ILE A 167 12.51 -0.08 18.79
C ILE A 167 13.87 -0.03 19.50
N THR A 168 14.54 -1.17 19.65
CA THR A 168 15.89 -1.30 20.23
C THR A 168 16.95 -0.56 19.43
N VAL A 169 16.80 -0.46 18.12
CA VAL A 169 17.68 0.33 17.23
C VAL A 169 17.30 1.82 17.30
N VAL A 170 16.00 2.13 17.19
CA VAL A 170 15.49 3.50 17.22
C VAL A 170 15.90 4.23 18.50
N SER A 171 15.83 3.55 19.66
CA SER A 171 16.19 4.13 20.96
C SER A 171 17.67 4.51 21.11
N ARG A 172 18.55 3.99 20.25
CA ARG A 172 19.99 4.28 20.24
C ARG A 172 20.40 5.30 19.19
N CYS A 173 19.44 5.78 18.41
CA CYS A 173 19.65 6.76 17.36
C CYS A 173 19.09 8.12 17.76
N GLN A 174 19.78 9.19 17.36
CA GLN A 174 19.16 10.50 17.32
C GLN A 174 18.27 10.61 16.08
N ARG A 175 16.97 10.66 16.31
CA ARG A 175 15.95 10.67 15.26
C ARG A 175 15.68 12.08 14.77
N PHE A 176 15.55 12.22 13.44
CA PHE A 176 15.15 13.43 12.74
C PHE A 176 14.04 13.07 11.74
N ASP A 177 12.88 13.66 11.94
CA ASP A 177 11.73 13.48 11.05
C ASP A 177 11.76 14.62 10.01
N LEU A 178 11.87 14.25 8.73
CA LEU A 178 11.92 15.18 7.61
C LEU A 178 10.50 15.37 7.07
N PRO A 179 9.90 16.56 7.26
CA PRO A 179 8.58 16.85 6.74
C PRO A 179 8.56 16.93 5.21
N ARG A 180 7.38 16.84 4.63
CA ARG A 180 7.16 17.20 3.23
C ARG A 180 7.49 18.67 3.02
N VAL A 181 8.12 18.99 1.90
CA VAL A 181 8.40 20.39 1.56
C VAL A 181 7.09 21.10 1.22
N LYS A 182 6.90 22.29 1.76
CA LYS A 182 5.69 23.08 1.51
C LYS A 182 5.56 23.45 0.04
N SER A 183 4.34 23.42 -0.49
CA SER A 183 4.08 23.68 -1.91
C SER A 183 4.65 25.00 -2.40
N LEU A 184 4.55 26.07 -1.60
CA LEU A 184 5.07 27.39 -1.95
C LEU A 184 6.61 27.40 -2.05
N GLU A 185 7.30 26.76 -1.10
CA GLU A 185 8.75 26.67 -1.08
C GLU A 185 9.26 25.86 -2.28
N LEU A 186 8.59 24.73 -2.56
CA LEU A 186 8.90 23.86 -3.69
C LEU A 186 8.64 24.55 -5.03
N PHE A 187 7.55 25.31 -5.16
CA PHE A 187 7.22 26.11 -6.34
C PHE A 187 8.31 27.14 -6.63
N ASN A 188 8.70 27.94 -5.63
CA ASN A 188 9.75 28.94 -5.77
C ASN A 188 11.08 28.32 -6.16
N PHE A 189 11.37 27.13 -5.64
CA PHE A 189 12.58 26.40 -5.97
C PHE A 189 12.59 25.92 -7.41
N ILE A 190 11.52 25.29 -7.87
CA ILE A 190 11.40 24.79 -9.26
C ILE A 190 11.45 25.96 -10.25
N LYS A 191 10.77 27.08 -9.96
CA LYS A 191 10.80 28.28 -10.78
C LYS A 191 12.23 28.80 -10.98
N LYS A 192 13.01 28.91 -9.88
CA LYS A 192 14.43 29.29 -9.95
C LYS A 192 15.28 28.32 -10.78
N ILE A 193 14.97 27.01 -10.74
CA ILE A 193 15.71 26.03 -11.53
C ILE A 193 15.33 26.12 -13.00
N THR A 194 14.06 26.30 -13.32
CA THR A 194 13.59 26.50 -14.70
C THR A 194 14.30 27.69 -15.35
N GLU A 195 14.41 28.80 -14.63
CA GLU A 195 15.16 29.98 -15.08
C GLU A 195 16.66 29.67 -15.29
N LYS A 196 17.29 28.94 -14.37
CA LYS A 196 18.73 28.55 -14.49
C LYS A 196 18.97 27.61 -15.69
N GLU A 197 18.04 26.74 -16.00
CA GLU A 197 18.10 25.85 -17.17
C GLU A 197 17.66 26.55 -18.47
N LYS A 198 17.31 27.86 -18.41
CA LYS A 198 16.79 28.64 -19.54
C LYS A 198 15.51 28.05 -20.14
N GLY A 199 14.76 27.30 -19.33
CA GLY A 199 13.43 26.79 -19.71
C GLY A 199 12.39 27.90 -19.56
N LYS A 200 11.31 27.80 -20.35
CA LYS A 200 10.11 28.66 -20.23
C LYS A 200 8.98 27.79 -19.74
N ALA A 201 8.32 28.19 -18.66
CA ALA A 201 7.16 27.46 -18.13
C ALA A 201 6.17 28.44 -17.49
N THR A 202 4.89 28.20 -17.69
CA THR A 202 3.84 28.98 -17.02
C THR A 202 3.77 28.61 -15.54
N ASP A 203 3.33 29.54 -14.71
CA ASP A 203 3.18 29.30 -13.27
C ASP A 203 2.19 28.15 -12.99
N ASP A 204 1.18 27.97 -13.81
CA ASP A 204 0.20 26.89 -13.63
C ASP A 204 0.77 25.52 -13.97
N ALA A 205 1.64 25.41 -14.97
CA ALA A 205 2.36 24.17 -15.27
C ALA A 205 3.32 23.81 -14.12
N LEU A 206 4.01 24.79 -13.54
CA LEU A 206 4.87 24.58 -12.37
C LEU A 206 4.08 24.19 -11.13
N LYS A 207 2.90 24.77 -10.89
CA LYS A 207 1.97 24.37 -9.82
C LYS A 207 1.53 22.91 -9.98
N LEU A 208 1.26 22.47 -11.22
CA LEU A 208 0.92 21.07 -11.50
C LEU A 208 2.08 20.11 -11.12
N ILE A 209 3.33 20.47 -11.48
CA ILE A 209 4.51 19.68 -11.09
C ILE A 209 4.62 19.58 -9.56
N VAL A 210 4.45 20.70 -8.84
CA VAL A 210 4.47 20.73 -7.37
C VAL A 210 3.39 19.83 -6.78
N LYS A 211 2.19 19.85 -7.36
CA LYS A 211 1.08 19.03 -6.92
C LYS A 211 1.38 17.54 -7.07
N ILE A 212 1.81 17.10 -8.25
CA ILE A 212 2.13 15.70 -8.54
C ILE A 212 3.27 15.18 -7.66
N SER A 213 4.24 16.05 -7.35
CA SER A 213 5.42 15.67 -6.54
C SER A 213 5.14 15.49 -5.05
N GLU A 214 3.97 15.91 -4.55
CA GLU A 214 3.52 15.76 -3.15
C GLU A 214 4.55 16.18 -2.08
N GLY A 215 5.36 17.20 -2.36
CA GLY A 215 6.40 17.68 -1.46
C GLY A 215 7.73 16.92 -1.53
N SER A 216 7.91 16.07 -2.54
CA SER A 216 9.17 15.40 -2.88
C SER A 216 10.00 16.27 -3.82
N VAL A 217 11.15 16.75 -3.38
CA VAL A 217 12.05 17.56 -4.21
C VAL A 217 12.62 16.76 -5.39
N ARG A 218 12.94 15.49 -5.16
CA ARG A 218 13.51 14.62 -6.19
C ARG A 218 12.52 14.38 -7.32
N ASP A 219 11.26 14.10 -6.97
CA ASP A 219 10.22 13.80 -7.96
C ASP A 219 9.84 15.06 -8.72
N ALA A 220 9.77 16.23 -8.04
CA ALA A 220 9.55 17.51 -8.68
C ALA A 220 10.64 17.84 -9.73
N LEU A 221 11.91 17.64 -9.39
CA LEU A 221 13.01 17.83 -10.34
C LEU A 221 13.00 16.82 -11.48
N SER A 222 12.62 15.59 -11.23
CA SER A 222 12.50 14.55 -12.26
C SER A 222 11.37 14.85 -13.24
N LEU A 223 10.22 15.34 -12.73
CA LEU A 223 9.10 15.79 -13.56
C LEU A 223 9.48 17.01 -14.39
N LEU A 224 10.16 18.00 -13.77
CA LEU A 224 10.65 19.18 -14.50
C LEU A 224 11.64 18.79 -15.60
N ASP A 225 12.58 17.89 -15.31
CA ASP A 225 13.56 17.41 -16.29
C ASP A 225 12.87 16.74 -17.48
N ARG A 226 11.91 15.86 -17.20
CA ARG A 226 11.08 15.20 -18.22
C ARG A 226 10.32 16.20 -19.06
N ALA A 227 9.72 17.23 -18.44
CA ALA A 227 9.01 18.26 -19.16
C ALA A 227 9.93 19.07 -20.09
N LEU A 228 11.07 19.56 -19.57
CA LEU A 228 12.04 20.34 -20.34
C LEU A 228 12.68 19.55 -21.49
N ILE A 229 12.86 18.24 -21.33
CA ILE A 229 13.37 17.38 -22.42
C ILE A 229 12.31 17.14 -23.51
N SER A 230 11.04 17.06 -23.11
CA SER A 230 9.93 16.80 -24.05
C SER A 230 9.52 18.02 -24.88
N LEU A 231 9.96 19.23 -24.50
CA LEU A 231 9.66 20.44 -25.23
C LEU A 231 10.63 20.64 -26.42
N GLU A 232 10.09 21.18 -27.50
CA GLU A 232 10.91 21.70 -28.59
C GLU A 232 11.74 22.90 -28.12
N LYS A 233 12.82 23.22 -28.84
CA LYS A 233 13.65 24.37 -28.51
C LYS A 233 12.81 25.65 -28.53
N ASP A 234 12.90 26.42 -27.44
CA ASP A 234 12.18 27.68 -27.21
C ASP A 234 10.66 27.59 -26.99
N ALA A 235 10.07 26.39 -26.93
CA ALA A 235 8.67 26.22 -26.55
C ALA A 235 8.47 26.46 -25.05
N GLU A 236 7.35 27.07 -24.70
CA GLU A 236 6.92 27.28 -23.31
C GLU A 236 6.11 26.10 -22.82
N LEU A 237 6.38 25.62 -21.61
CA LEU A 237 5.59 24.60 -20.94
C LEU A 237 4.29 25.23 -20.43
N ASP A 238 3.23 25.06 -21.17
CA ASP A 238 1.88 25.43 -20.75
C ASP A 238 1.20 24.29 -19.97
N LEU A 239 0.10 24.60 -19.30
CA LEU A 239 -0.64 23.63 -18.47
C LEU A 239 -1.10 22.42 -19.29
N SER A 240 -1.61 22.65 -20.52
CA SER A 240 -2.15 21.59 -21.37
C SER A 240 -1.08 20.59 -21.82
N THR A 241 0.10 21.09 -22.16
CA THR A 241 1.26 20.26 -22.51
C THR A 241 1.78 19.51 -21.29
N ALA A 242 1.85 20.15 -20.11
CA ALA A 242 2.24 19.51 -18.86
C ALA A 242 1.27 18.38 -18.49
N GLN A 243 -0.03 18.58 -18.62
CA GLN A 243 -1.04 17.54 -18.39
C GLN A 243 -0.84 16.32 -19.30
N LYS A 244 -0.59 16.54 -20.59
CA LYS A 244 -0.31 15.45 -21.55
C LYS A 244 0.98 14.69 -21.21
N ILE A 245 2.08 15.40 -20.88
CA ILE A 245 3.38 14.79 -20.56
C ILE A 245 3.29 13.93 -19.31
N PHE A 246 2.54 14.37 -18.30
CA PHE A 246 2.44 13.68 -17.02
C PHE A 246 1.27 12.68 -16.94
N GLY A 247 0.42 12.62 -17.97
CA GLY A 247 -0.80 11.81 -17.95
C GLY A 247 -1.82 12.32 -16.92
N TYR A 248 -1.83 13.63 -16.68
CA TYR A 248 -2.74 14.27 -15.75
C TYR A 248 -3.91 14.86 -16.52
N PHE A 249 -5.12 14.40 -16.23
CA PHE A 249 -6.31 14.88 -16.95
C PHE A 249 -6.97 16.07 -16.26
N ASP A 250 -7.76 16.82 -17.06
CA ASP A 250 -8.49 17.97 -16.55
C ASP A 250 -9.57 17.54 -15.55
N LYS A 251 -9.51 18.08 -14.33
CA LYS A 251 -10.52 17.84 -13.30
C LYS A 251 -11.92 18.27 -13.68
N SER A 252 -12.05 19.20 -14.61
CA SER A 252 -13.35 19.64 -15.15
C SER A 252 -14.14 18.46 -15.71
N ASN A 253 -13.48 17.53 -16.44
CA ASN A 253 -14.12 16.32 -16.95
C ASN A 253 -14.60 15.40 -15.82
N LEU A 254 -13.84 15.32 -14.73
CA LEU A 254 -14.23 14.51 -13.57
C LEU A 254 -15.40 15.14 -12.81
N ILE A 255 -15.42 16.47 -12.66
CA ILE A 255 -16.54 17.19 -12.05
C ILE A 255 -17.82 16.99 -12.88
N GLU A 256 -17.70 17.02 -14.21
CA GLU A 256 -18.82 16.76 -15.11
C GLU A 256 -19.29 15.31 -15.04
N LEU A 257 -18.37 14.35 -14.93
CA LEU A 257 -18.68 12.94 -14.67
C LEU A 257 -19.49 12.79 -13.37
N PHE A 258 -19.09 13.47 -12.29
CA PHE A 258 -19.84 13.46 -11.03
C PHE A 258 -21.25 14.05 -11.21
N ARG A 259 -21.41 15.12 -11.97
CA ARG A 259 -22.72 15.70 -12.26
C ARG A 259 -23.63 14.65 -12.88
N PHE A 260 -23.20 14.01 -13.96
CA PHE A 260 -23.99 12.97 -14.63
C PHE A 260 -24.20 11.72 -13.77
N LEU A 261 -23.21 11.36 -12.94
CA LEU A 261 -23.34 10.27 -11.99
C LEU A 261 -24.44 10.56 -10.95
N PHE A 262 -24.53 11.80 -10.46
CA PHE A 262 -25.61 12.20 -9.56
C PHE A 262 -26.95 12.43 -10.29
N GLU A 263 -26.95 12.72 -11.57
CA GLU A 263 -28.16 12.76 -12.41
C GLU A 263 -28.67 11.35 -12.73
N GLY A 264 -27.80 10.34 -12.75
CA GLY A 264 -28.14 8.94 -13.08
C GLY A 264 -28.02 8.62 -14.57
N GLU A 265 -27.28 9.43 -15.31
CA GLU A 265 -27.10 9.34 -16.76
C GLU A 265 -25.96 8.36 -17.13
N GLU A 266 -26.24 7.04 -17.05
CA GLU A 266 -25.25 5.98 -17.23
C GLU A 266 -24.43 6.12 -18.52
N LYS A 267 -25.10 6.35 -19.66
CA LYS A 267 -24.43 6.47 -20.96
C LYS A 267 -23.39 7.59 -21.00
N LYS A 268 -23.71 8.76 -20.42
CA LYS A 268 -22.82 9.92 -20.39
C LYS A 268 -21.63 9.68 -19.46
N VAL A 269 -21.87 9.06 -18.30
CA VAL A 269 -20.82 8.69 -17.36
C VAL A 269 -19.79 7.76 -18.00
N LEU A 270 -20.25 6.71 -18.69
CA LEU A 270 -19.36 5.77 -19.38
C LEU A 270 -18.63 6.43 -20.57
N GLN A 271 -19.27 7.34 -21.31
CA GLN A 271 -18.63 8.08 -22.39
C GLN A 271 -17.49 8.98 -21.89
N ILE A 272 -17.72 9.72 -20.80
CA ILE A 272 -16.68 10.58 -20.20
C ILE A 272 -15.54 9.70 -19.66
N TYR A 273 -15.86 8.64 -18.94
CA TYR A 273 -14.83 7.72 -18.44
C TYR A 273 -14.00 7.14 -19.59
N LYS A 274 -14.63 6.71 -20.67
CA LYS A 274 -13.94 6.20 -21.86
C LYS A 274 -13.02 7.24 -22.47
N SER A 275 -13.48 8.51 -22.58
CA SER A 275 -12.62 9.59 -23.10
C SER A 275 -11.41 9.86 -22.21
N ILE A 276 -11.54 9.71 -20.89
CA ILE A 276 -10.44 9.83 -19.93
C ILE A 276 -9.48 8.64 -20.08
N TYR A 277 -10.02 7.43 -20.22
CA TYR A 277 -9.22 6.21 -20.40
C TYR A 277 -8.43 6.22 -21.72
N ASP A 278 -9.06 6.69 -22.82
CA ASP A 278 -8.42 6.81 -24.15
C ASP A 278 -7.27 7.85 -24.15
N GLN A 279 -7.24 8.77 -23.20
CA GLN A 279 -6.10 9.66 -22.95
C GLN A 279 -4.91 8.98 -22.24
N GLY A 280 -5.02 7.69 -21.94
CA GLY A 280 -3.96 6.90 -21.32
C GLY A 280 -3.85 7.05 -19.80
N ILE A 281 -4.91 7.47 -19.13
CA ILE A 281 -4.93 7.63 -17.67
C ILE A 281 -5.12 6.28 -17.00
N GLU A 282 -4.23 5.96 -16.09
CA GLU A 282 -4.33 4.73 -15.31
C GLU A 282 -5.55 4.74 -14.38
N PRO A 283 -6.32 3.64 -14.29
CA PRO A 283 -7.48 3.52 -13.40
C PRO A 283 -7.20 3.88 -11.94
N LYS A 284 -6.00 3.60 -11.44
CA LYS A 284 -5.58 3.94 -10.08
C LYS A 284 -5.47 5.46 -9.87
N ILE A 285 -4.94 6.18 -10.85
CA ILE A 285 -4.84 7.65 -10.82
C ILE A 285 -6.24 8.25 -10.85
N PHE A 286 -7.11 7.76 -11.75
CA PHE A 286 -8.51 8.17 -11.82
C PHE A 286 -9.23 8.01 -10.47
N LEU A 287 -9.10 6.85 -9.79
CA LEU A 287 -9.74 6.61 -8.49
C LEU A 287 -9.21 7.55 -7.39
N ASN A 288 -7.94 7.88 -7.40
CA ASN A 288 -7.37 8.82 -6.44
C ASN A 288 -7.91 10.23 -6.64
N ASP A 289 -8.00 10.69 -7.89
CA ASP A 289 -8.60 12.00 -8.20
C ASP A 289 -10.11 12.00 -7.93
N PHE A 290 -10.79 10.87 -8.14
CA PHE A 290 -12.20 10.69 -7.80
C PHE A 290 -12.41 10.83 -6.27
N LEU A 291 -11.53 10.24 -5.43
CA LEU A 291 -11.55 10.44 -3.97
C LEU A 291 -11.30 11.90 -3.58
N GLU A 292 -10.37 12.57 -4.27
CA GLU A 292 -10.07 13.98 -3.99
C GLU A 292 -11.29 14.87 -4.25
N ILE A 293 -12.00 14.67 -5.36
CA ILE A 293 -13.23 15.41 -5.66
C ILE A 293 -14.35 15.08 -4.66
N LEU A 294 -14.51 13.81 -4.26
CA LEU A 294 -15.46 13.45 -3.19
C LEU A 294 -15.15 14.17 -1.88
N TYR A 295 -13.87 14.31 -1.53
CA TYR A 295 -13.46 15.09 -0.36
C TYR A 295 -13.84 16.56 -0.49
N TYR A 296 -13.70 17.16 -1.69
CA TYR A 296 -14.10 18.55 -1.92
C TYR A 296 -15.62 18.72 -1.81
N PHE A 297 -16.43 17.83 -2.37
CA PHE A 297 -17.89 17.85 -2.19
C PHE A 297 -18.29 17.82 -0.70
N LYS A 298 -17.60 17.02 0.10
CA LYS A 298 -17.91 16.89 1.54
C LYS A 298 -17.53 18.13 2.34
N ASN A 299 -16.41 18.75 2.02
CA ASN A 299 -15.82 19.81 2.84
C ASN A 299 -15.92 21.20 2.18
N ILE A 300 -16.78 21.39 1.19
CA ILE A 300 -16.88 22.61 0.40
C ILE A 300 -17.11 23.88 1.26
N SER A 301 -17.83 23.76 2.36
CA SER A 301 -18.09 24.86 3.29
C SER A 301 -16.89 25.28 4.13
N SER A 302 -15.88 24.42 4.24
CA SER A 302 -14.66 24.65 5.05
C SER A 302 -13.44 24.98 4.19
N LEU A 303 -13.57 24.90 2.86
CA LEU A 303 -12.50 25.20 1.92
C LEU A 303 -12.46 26.71 1.66
N ASN A 304 -11.38 27.38 2.08
CA ASN A 304 -11.10 28.76 1.73
C ASN A 304 -10.25 28.81 0.46
N ILE A 305 -10.66 29.65 -0.50
CA ILE A 305 -9.97 29.87 -1.78
C ILE A 305 -8.56 30.46 -1.55
N ASP A 306 -8.35 31.19 -0.46
CA ASP A 306 -7.20 32.07 -0.24
C ASP A 306 -5.94 31.38 0.33
N GLY A 307 -5.92 30.11 0.49
CA GLY A 307 -4.74 29.59 1.15
C GLY A 307 -4.40 28.13 0.90
N THR A 308 -3.36 27.88 0.20
CA THR A 308 -2.58 26.64 0.21
C THR A 308 -2.99 25.48 -0.69
N ASN A 309 -4.18 25.45 -1.26
CA ASN A 309 -4.57 24.38 -2.18
C ASN A 309 -4.56 24.87 -3.64
N PHE A 310 -3.43 24.71 -4.33
CA PHE A 310 -3.26 24.94 -5.77
C PHE A 310 -4.10 23.97 -6.65
N THR A 311 -5.23 23.46 -6.17
CA THR A 311 -5.84 22.29 -6.76
C THR A 311 -7.08 22.54 -7.60
N LEU A 312 -7.77 23.65 -7.36
CA LEU A 312 -9.03 24.01 -8.04
C LEU A 312 -8.99 25.45 -8.53
N ASN A 313 -9.51 25.66 -9.73
CA ASN A 313 -9.79 27.00 -10.26
C ASN A 313 -11.12 27.51 -9.68
N ASP A 314 -11.35 28.83 -9.71
CA ASP A 314 -12.59 29.45 -9.22
C ASP A 314 -13.84 28.88 -9.90
N GLU A 315 -13.76 28.58 -11.20
CA GLU A 315 -14.84 27.95 -11.96
C GLU A 315 -15.15 26.52 -11.48
N GLU A 316 -14.11 25.73 -11.26
CA GLU A 316 -14.25 24.36 -10.75
C GLU A 316 -14.83 24.36 -9.34
N PHE A 317 -14.38 25.29 -8.48
CA PHE A 317 -14.91 25.46 -7.13
C PHE A 317 -16.41 25.80 -7.13
N ASN A 318 -16.83 26.73 -8.00
CA ASN A 318 -18.23 27.10 -8.11
C ASN A 318 -19.11 25.94 -8.63
N LYS A 319 -18.63 25.16 -9.60
CA LYS A 319 -19.32 23.95 -10.09
C LYS A 319 -19.45 22.91 -8.98
N ILE A 320 -18.38 22.66 -8.22
CA ILE A 320 -18.40 21.71 -7.08
C ILE A 320 -19.41 22.17 -6.03
N LYS A 321 -19.46 23.47 -5.72
CA LYS A 321 -20.40 24.05 -4.76
C LYS A 321 -21.86 23.88 -5.19
N GLU A 322 -22.15 24.11 -6.45
CA GLU A 322 -23.49 23.91 -7.03
C GLU A 322 -23.93 22.44 -6.92
N ILE A 323 -23.06 21.51 -7.33
CA ILE A 323 -23.35 20.08 -7.27
C ILE A 323 -23.50 19.60 -5.80
N ALA A 324 -22.59 20.05 -4.89
CA ALA A 324 -22.59 19.66 -3.50
C ALA A 324 -23.86 20.05 -2.73
N SER A 325 -24.49 21.18 -3.12
CA SER A 325 -25.73 21.65 -2.45
C SER A 325 -26.90 20.66 -2.60
N ASN A 326 -26.88 19.84 -3.63
CA ASN A 326 -27.95 18.91 -3.98
C ASN A 326 -27.70 17.47 -3.50
N ILE A 327 -26.57 17.19 -2.81
CA ILE A 327 -26.15 15.84 -2.46
C ILE A 327 -26.21 15.61 -0.94
N LYS A 328 -26.75 14.47 -0.54
CA LYS A 328 -26.74 14.04 0.86
C LYS A 328 -25.35 13.55 1.28
N ASN A 329 -24.93 13.96 2.47
CA ASN A 329 -23.66 13.52 3.07
C ASN A 329 -23.50 11.98 3.15
N GLU A 330 -24.60 11.25 3.36
CA GLU A 330 -24.61 9.79 3.41
C GLU A 330 -24.19 9.17 2.07
N THR A 331 -24.65 9.73 0.95
CA THR A 331 -24.28 9.27 -0.40
C THR A 331 -22.79 9.49 -0.66
N LEU A 332 -22.23 10.62 -0.27
CA LEU A 332 -20.80 10.89 -0.42
C LEU A 332 -19.93 9.92 0.38
N LEU A 333 -20.37 9.58 1.61
CA LEU A 333 -19.64 8.61 2.44
C LEU A 333 -19.71 7.19 1.85
N LEU A 334 -20.85 6.79 1.29
CA LEU A 334 -20.98 5.52 0.61
C LEU A 334 -20.07 5.47 -0.64
N PHE A 335 -20.08 6.52 -1.46
CA PHE A 335 -19.21 6.60 -2.64
C PHE A 335 -17.74 6.52 -2.25
N TRP A 336 -17.34 7.23 -1.20
CA TRP A 336 -15.99 7.14 -0.64
C TRP A 336 -15.60 5.71 -0.28
N GLN A 337 -16.47 5.01 0.41
CA GLN A 337 -16.23 3.65 0.88
C GLN A 337 -16.12 2.65 -0.28
N PHE A 338 -16.99 2.77 -1.29
CA PHE A 338 -16.93 1.95 -2.50
C PHE A 338 -15.67 2.24 -3.31
N THR A 339 -15.25 3.50 -3.42
CA THR A 339 -14.03 3.87 -4.14
C THR A 339 -12.78 3.29 -3.49
N ILE A 340 -12.67 3.34 -2.14
CA ILE A 340 -11.54 2.72 -1.43
C ILE A 340 -11.51 1.21 -1.67
N LYS A 341 -12.68 0.56 -1.62
CA LYS A 341 -12.76 -0.87 -1.87
C LYS A 341 -12.35 -1.23 -3.29
N THR A 342 -12.77 -0.42 -4.28
CA THR A 342 -12.38 -0.62 -5.68
C THR A 342 -10.88 -0.41 -5.89
N LEU A 343 -10.24 0.51 -5.16
CA LEU A 343 -8.77 0.66 -5.17
C LEU A 343 -8.03 -0.61 -4.73
N GLU A 344 -8.58 -1.33 -3.77
CA GLU A 344 -8.03 -2.62 -3.31
C GLU A 344 -8.31 -3.73 -4.34
N GLU A 345 -9.51 -3.73 -4.95
CA GLU A 345 -9.95 -4.73 -5.94
C GLU A 345 -9.20 -4.61 -7.28
N ILE A 346 -8.86 -3.40 -7.71
CA ILE A 346 -8.27 -3.13 -9.04
C ILE A 346 -6.84 -3.70 -9.18
N GLU A 347 -6.13 -3.92 -8.06
CA GLU A 347 -4.81 -4.53 -8.05
C GLU A 347 -4.87 -6.05 -8.30
N ILE A 348 -6.03 -6.67 -8.08
CA ILE A 348 -6.24 -8.13 -8.18
C ILE A 348 -6.86 -8.52 -9.52
N VAL A 349 -7.62 -7.60 -10.16
CA VAL A 349 -8.39 -7.88 -11.37
C VAL A 349 -7.52 -7.75 -12.62
N SER A 350 -7.60 -8.74 -13.52
CA SER A 350 -6.84 -8.75 -14.78
C SER A 350 -7.26 -7.65 -15.76
N ASN A 351 -8.55 -7.29 -15.82
CA ASN A 351 -9.06 -6.23 -16.67
C ASN A 351 -9.57 -5.05 -15.83
N GLN A 352 -8.68 -4.10 -15.60
CA GLN A 352 -8.96 -2.92 -14.79
C GLN A 352 -10.02 -2.01 -15.41
N HIS A 353 -10.11 -1.95 -16.75
CA HIS A 353 -11.08 -1.10 -17.44
C HIS A 353 -12.52 -1.55 -17.17
N ILE A 354 -12.80 -2.84 -17.33
CA ILE A 354 -14.14 -3.40 -17.05
C ILE A 354 -14.49 -3.23 -15.56
N ALA A 355 -13.53 -3.42 -14.67
CA ALA A 355 -13.75 -3.21 -13.24
C ALA A 355 -14.17 -1.76 -12.92
N MET A 356 -13.58 -0.78 -13.62
CA MET A 356 -13.94 0.64 -13.49
C MET A 356 -15.32 0.96 -14.04
N GLU A 357 -15.68 0.43 -15.20
CA GLU A 357 -17.04 0.59 -15.74
C GLU A 357 -18.09 0.04 -14.78
N MET A 358 -17.85 -1.17 -14.24
CA MET A 358 -18.74 -1.77 -13.25
C MET A 358 -18.79 -1.01 -11.94
N PHE A 359 -17.69 -0.38 -11.53
CA PHE A 359 -17.65 0.51 -10.37
C PHE A 359 -18.58 1.71 -10.57
N LEU A 360 -18.47 2.40 -11.70
CA LEU A 360 -19.31 3.56 -12.02
C LEU A 360 -20.79 3.18 -12.12
N ILE A 361 -21.11 2.07 -12.76
CA ILE A 361 -22.49 1.55 -12.85
C ILE A 361 -23.05 1.26 -11.44
N ARG A 362 -22.27 0.61 -10.56
CA ARG A 362 -22.68 0.37 -9.16
C ARG A 362 -23.01 1.65 -8.41
N LEU A 363 -22.20 2.71 -8.59
CA LEU A 363 -22.47 4.00 -7.95
C LEU A 363 -23.78 4.65 -8.43
N ILE A 364 -24.09 4.55 -9.72
CA ILE A 364 -25.35 5.06 -10.29
C ILE A 364 -26.55 4.34 -9.68
N HIS A 365 -26.51 3.02 -9.60
CA HIS A 365 -27.62 2.22 -9.04
C HIS A 365 -27.80 2.41 -7.54
N LEU A 366 -26.75 2.69 -6.78
CA LEU A 366 -26.83 3.03 -5.35
C LEU A 366 -27.69 4.27 -5.10
N LYS A 367 -27.62 5.27 -5.98
CA LYS A 367 -28.49 6.45 -5.92
C LYS A 367 -29.96 6.10 -6.22
N GLY A 368 -30.21 5.24 -7.19
CA GLY A 368 -31.56 4.80 -7.54
C GLY A 368 -32.34 4.21 -6.37
N ILE A 369 -31.68 3.47 -5.48
CA ILE A 369 -32.29 2.85 -4.30
C ILE A 369 -32.78 3.91 -3.30
N SER A 370 -32.05 5.03 -3.12
CA SER A 370 -32.46 6.13 -2.24
C SER A 370 -33.67 6.92 -2.76
N ASN A 371 -33.85 7.00 -4.09
CA ASN A 371 -34.99 7.67 -4.71
C ASN A 371 -36.25 6.79 -4.68
N PHE A 372 -36.10 5.46 -4.77
CA PHE A 372 -37.24 4.54 -4.68
C PHE A 372 -37.93 4.55 -3.30
N SER A 373 -37.15 4.79 -2.24
CA SER A 373 -37.69 4.95 -0.89
C SER A 373 -38.47 6.26 -0.72
N ARG A 374 -38.11 7.33 -1.44
CA ARG A 374 -38.83 8.61 -1.43
C ARG A 374 -40.17 8.54 -2.17
N ILE A 375 -40.19 7.93 -3.36
CA ILE A 375 -41.41 7.79 -4.15
C ILE A 375 -42.47 6.98 -3.39
N LYS A 376 -42.08 5.99 -2.57
CA LYS A 376 -43.01 5.26 -1.71
C LYS A 376 -43.55 6.10 -0.54
N LEU A 377 -42.71 6.95 0.07
CA LEU A 377 -43.12 7.83 1.18
C LEU A 377 -44.04 8.96 0.69
N ASP A 378 -43.77 9.53 -0.48
CA ASP A 378 -44.63 10.59 -1.07
C ASP A 378 -45.98 10.04 -1.58
N ASN A 379 -46.04 8.77 -2.02
CA ASN A 379 -47.31 8.10 -2.38
C ASN A 379 -48.14 7.66 -1.15
N GLU A 380 -47.50 7.39 -0.02
CA GLU A 380 -48.24 7.12 1.25
C GLU A 380 -48.83 8.40 1.84
N ASN A 381 -48.16 9.55 1.71
CA ASN A 381 -48.68 10.83 2.18
C ASN A 381 -49.75 11.47 1.26
N MET A 382 -49.89 11.03 0.01
CA MET A 382 -51.01 11.48 -0.87
C MET A 382 -52.26 10.61 -0.73
N ASN A 383 -52.21 9.44 -0.13
CA ASN A 383 -53.38 8.55 0.01
C ASN A 383 -54.10 8.64 1.37
N GLU A 384 -53.65 9.49 2.30
CA GLU A 384 -54.33 9.62 3.61
C GLU A 384 -55.45 10.68 3.64
N THR A 385 -55.77 11.36 2.51
CA THR A 385 -56.80 12.40 2.50
C THR A 385 -58.10 12.06 1.79
N SER A 386 -58.33 10.80 1.40
CA SER A 386 -59.67 10.40 0.93
C SER A 386 -59.87 8.91 1.11
N VAL A 387 -60.72 8.55 1.99
CA VAL A 387 -61.66 7.40 2.13
C VAL A 387 -61.67 6.85 3.56
N ASN A 388 -62.52 7.42 4.38
CA ASN A 388 -63.22 6.68 5.40
C ASN A 388 -64.40 5.98 4.75
N GLN A 389 -64.39 4.68 4.79
CA GLN A 389 -65.48 3.72 4.94
C GLN A 389 -65.26 2.48 4.07
N GLU A 390 -65.53 1.33 4.76
CA GLU A 390 -65.72 -0.05 4.27
C GLU A 390 -64.47 -0.91 3.97
N SER A 391 -64.18 -1.76 4.89
CA SER A 391 -64.32 -3.20 4.98
C SER A 391 -63.13 -3.88 5.68
N GLU A 392 -63.40 -4.27 6.91
CA GLU A 392 -62.69 -5.31 7.63
C GLU A 392 -62.87 -6.65 6.90
N ASN A 393 -61.88 -7.15 6.17
CA ASN A 393 -61.74 -8.61 5.94
C ASN A 393 -60.59 -9.04 5.01
N ASN A 394 -59.56 -8.20 4.73
CA ASN A 394 -58.47 -8.64 3.86
C ASN A 394 -57.06 -8.49 4.44
N ASN A 395 -56.92 -8.36 5.76
CA ASN A 395 -55.64 -8.00 6.40
C ASN A 395 -54.75 -9.17 6.86
N LYS A 396 -55.10 -10.45 6.56
CA LYS A 396 -54.28 -11.59 7.02
C LYS A 396 -53.26 -12.13 5.98
N SER A 397 -53.47 -11.88 4.69
CA SER A 397 -52.56 -12.38 3.66
C SER A 397 -51.47 -11.40 3.23
N LYS A 398 -51.68 -10.07 3.40
CA LYS A 398 -50.67 -9.07 3.07
C LYS A 398 -49.54 -8.92 4.12
N LYS A 399 -49.82 -9.22 5.40
CA LYS A 399 -48.83 -9.14 6.47
C LYS A 399 -47.69 -10.18 6.38
N LYS A 400 -47.96 -11.36 5.80
CA LYS A 400 -46.94 -12.41 5.66
C LYS A 400 -45.94 -12.14 4.54
N ILE A 401 -46.36 -11.46 3.47
CA ILE A 401 -45.48 -11.13 2.35
C ILE A 401 -44.55 -9.93 2.69
N ASP A 402 -45.07 -8.96 3.46
CA ASP A 402 -44.27 -7.79 3.87
C ASP A 402 -43.24 -8.12 4.97
N GLU A 403 -43.52 -9.11 5.84
CA GLU A 403 -42.53 -9.57 6.84
C GLU A 403 -41.37 -10.33 6.22
N GLU A 404 -41.56 -11.13 5.17
CA GLU A 404 -40.46 -11.81 4.47
C GLU A 404 -39.58 -10.83 3.64
N LEU A 405 -40.20 -9.79 3.06
CA LEU A 405 -39.43 -8.75 2.34
C LEU A 405 -38.66 -7.79 3.29
N PHE A 406 -39.19 -7.57 4.48
CA PHE A 406 -38.53 -6.73 5.50
C PHE A 406 -37.33 -7.43 6.15
N ASP A 407 -37.42 -8.75 6.33
CA ASP A 407 -36.36 -9.56 6.94
C ASP A 407 -35.16 -9.73 6.02
N SER A 408 -35.36 -9.77 4.68
CA SER A 408 -34.27 -9.80 3.69
C SER A 408 -33.52 -8.47 3.59
N LYS A 409 -34.20 -7.33 3.77
CA LYS A 409 -33.58 -5.98 3.76
C LYS A 409 -32.82 -5.69 5.06
N SER A 410 -33.33 -6.15 6.20
CA SER A 410 -32.64 -5.98 7.48
C SER A 410 -31.33 -6.78 7.56
N LYS A 411 -31.28 -7.95 6.93
CA LYS A 411 -30.06 -8.78 6.84
C LYS A 411 -28.96 -8.11 6.00
N THR A 412 -29.33 -7.45 4.90
CA THR A 412 -28.35 -6.74 4.03
C THR A 412 -27.79 -5.49 4.71
N ILE A 413 -28.62 -4.72 5.41
CA ILE A 413 -28.19 -3.53 6.18
C ILE A 413 -27.39 -3.94 7.42
N GLY A 414 -27.74 -5.05 8.05
CA GLY A 414 -27.01 -5.63 9.18
C GLY A 414 -25.61 -6.10 8.78
N GLN A 415 -25.44 -6.72 7.59
CA GLN A 415 -24.15 -7.13 7.07
C GLN A 415 -23.26 -5.92 6.74
N ILE A 416 -23.81 -4.83 6.20
CA ILE A 416 -23.06 -3.60 5.94
C ILE A 416 -22.62 -2.92 7.26
N LYS A 417 -23.46 -2.93 8.30
CA LYS A 417 -23.08 -2.40 9.63
C LYS A 417 -21.96 -3.22 10.27
N ASN A 418 -21.95 -4.53 10.13
CA ASN A 418 -20.93 -5.39 10.69
C ASN A 418 -19.55 -5.17 10.02
N ILE A 419 -19.50 -4.93 8.71
CA ILE A 419 -18.25 -4.61 8.00
C ILE A 419 -17.65 -3.26 8.46
N VAL A 420 -18.47 -2.30 8.87
CA VAL A 420 -18.03 -0.99 9.38
C VAL A 420 -17.54 -1.07 10.83
N GLN A 421 -18.10 -2.00 11.63
CA GLN A 421 -17.72 -2.16 13.04
C GLN A 421 -16.45 -3.00 13.24
N GLU A 422 -16.13 -3.93 12.33
CA GLU A 422 -14.91 -4.76 12.44
C GLU A 422 -13.60 -3.97 12.30
N LYS A 423 -13.61 -2.76 11.71
CA LYS A 423 -12.41 -1.90 11.58
C LYS A 423 -12.16 -0.96 12.77
N LYS A 424 -13.02 -0.94 13.80
CA LYS A 424 -12.89 0.03 14.91
C LYS A 424 -12.53 -0.55 16.28
N LEU A 425 -12.31 -1.85 16.39
CA LEU A 425 -12.06 -2.50 17.69
C LEU A 425 -10.69 -3.18 17.73
N THR A 426 -9.65 -2.38 17.95
CA THR A 426 -8.45 -2.81 18.67
C THR A 426 -8.56 -2.40 20.14
N GLU A 427 -9.58 -2.88 20.83
CA GLU A 427 -9.63 -2.94 22.29
C GLU A 427 -10.10 -4.35 22.68
N LYS A 428 -9.44 -4.91 23.71
CA LYS A 428 -9.57 -6.29 24.17
C LYS A 428 -11.02 -6.69 24.36
N PRO A 429 -11.51 -7.82 23.83
CA PRO A 429 -12.85 -8.27 24.10
C PRO A 429 -12.93 -8.86 25.51
N ILE A 430 -13.84 -8.29 26.31
CA ILE A 430 -14.38 -8.90 27.51
C ILE A 430 -15.24 -10.08 27.07
N LEU A 431 -14.91 -11.26 27.57
CA LEU A 431 -15.58 -12.53 27.32
C LEU A 431 -17.08 -12.43 27.55
N LYS A 432 -17.88 -12.54 26.49
CA LYS A 432 -19.26 -13.01 26.59
C LYS A 432 -19.28 -14.51 26.34
N ASN A 433 -19.77 -15.24 27.33
CA ASN A 433 -20.02 -16.68 27.27
C ASN A 433 -20.94 -17.03 26.10
N GLU A 434 -20.37 -17.49 24.98
CA GLU A 434 -21.10 -18.31 24.02
C GLU A 434 -20.97 -19.77 24.45
N GLN A 435 -22.06 -20.46 24.50
CA GLN A 435 -22.15 -21.87 24.84
C GLN A 435 -21.30 -22.70 23.88
N TYR A 436 -20.12 -23.10 24.33
CA TYR A 436 -19.26 -24.04 23.63
C TYR A 436 -19.90 -25.40 23.61
N THR A 437 -20.49 -25.80 22.48
CA THR A 437 -20.79 -27.20 22.20
C THR A 437 -19.46 -27.95 22.14
N ASN A 438 -19.25 -28.92 23.01
CA ASN A 438 -18.09 -29.82 22.99
C ASN A 438 -18.00 -30.48 21.61
N LEU A 439 -17.03 -30.06 20.78
CA LEU A 439 -16.81 -30.68 19.48
C LEU A 439 -16.19 -32.06 19.69
N HIS A 440 -16.91 -33.10 19.25
CA HIS A 440 -16.40 -34.47 19.24
C HIS A 440 -15.62 -34.70 17.95
N ILE A 441 -14.26 -34.61 18.04
CA ILE A 441 -13.36 -34.89 16.92
C ILE A 441 -13.01 -36.38 16.95
N LYS A 442 -13.59 -37.16 16.02
CA LYS A 442 -13.40 -38.62 15.91
C LYS A 442 -12.45 -39.01 14.78
N THR A 443 -12.36 -38.19 13.75
CA THR A 443 -11.55 -38.46 12.56
C THR A 443 -10.60 -37.31 12.25
N PHE A 444 -9.59 -37.58 11.42
CA PHE A 444 -8.64 -36.55 10.97
C PHE A 444 -9.31 -35.49 10.09
N ASP A 445 -10.34 -35.88 9.33
CA ASP A 445 -11.14 -34.93 8.54
C ASP A 445 -12.00 -34.03 9.44
N ASP A 446 -12.50 -34.53 10.58
CA ASP A 446 -13.20 -33.70 11.58
C ASP A 446 -12.24 -32.65 12.17
N LEU A 447 -10.97 -32.99 12.37
CA LEU A 447 -9.95 -32.05 12.83
C LEU A 447 -9.71 -30.93 11.80
N ILE A 448 -9.62 -31.28 10.52
CA ILE A 448 -9.49 -30.30 9.45
C ILE A 448 -10.72 -29.40 9.36
N ASN A 449 -11.92 -29.96 9.51
CA ASN A 449 -13.18 -29.21 9.55
C ASN A 449 -13.26 -28.29 10.78
N ALA A 450 -12.78 -28.72 11.93
CA ALA A 450 -12.67 -27.87 13.11
C ALA A 450 -11.77 -26.65 12.84
N CYS A 451 -10.64 -26.81 12.14
CA CYS A 451 -9.80 -25.71 11.73
C CYS A 451 -10.54 -24.70 10.81
N ASN A 452 -11.48 -25.17 9.97
CA ASN A 452 -12.31 -24.28 9.15
C ASN A 452 -13.32 -23.49 10.01
N ILE A 453 -13.99 -24.16 10.96
CA ILE A 453 -14.98 -23.55 11.85
C ILE A 453 -14.34 -22.45 12.70
N TYR A 454 -13.15 -22.72 13.25
CA TYR A 454 -12.40 -21.78 14.09
C TYR A 454 -11.48 -20.83 13.30
N LYS A 455 -11.52 -20.86 11.96
CA LYS A 455 -10.73 -19.99 11.05
C LYS A 455 -9.21 -20.09 11.25
N GLU A 456 -8.70 -21.22 11.69
CA GLU A 456 -7.27 -21.48 11.88
C GLU A 456 -6.61 -21.93 10.57
N ILE A 457 -6.44 -20.99 9.63
CA ILE A 457 -5.97 -21.25 8.26
C ILE A 457 -4.56 -21.83 8.23
N LYS A 458 -3.64 -21.31 9.08
CA LYS A 458 -2.26 -21.80 9.15
C LYS A 458 -2.20 -23.25 9.60
N LEU A 459 -2.95 -23.60 10.63
CA LEU A 459 -3.02 -24.96 11.18
C LEU A 459 -3.62 -25.94 10.16
N LYS A 460 -4.66 -25.53 9.46
CA LYS A 460 -5.27 -26.31 8.37
C LYS A 460 -4.28 -26.59 7.26
N TYR A 461 -3.55 -25.56 6.82
CA TYR A 461 -2.55 -25.69 5.76
C TYR A 461 -1.47 -26.71 6.13
N GLU A 462 -0.94 -26.65 7.35
CA GLU A 462 0.06 -27.60 7.83
C GLU A 462 -0.50 -29.03 7.87
N LEU A 463 -1.72 -29.24 8.39
CA LEU A 463 -2.40 -30.53 8.44
C LEU A 463 -2.63 -31.15 7.05
N GLU A 464 -3.00 -30.36 6.07
CA GLU A 464 -3.28 -30.83 4.69
C GLU A 464 -2.01 -31.06 3.87
N THR A 465 -0.92 -30.30 4.15
CA THR A 465 0.27 -30.27 3.29
C THR A 465 1.44 -31.06 3.85
N ASN A 466 1.77 -30.87 5.14
CA ASN A 466 3.02 -31.33 5.75
C ASN A 466 2.83 -32.48 6.75
N VAL A 467 1.59 -32.85 7.08
CA VAL A 467 1.32 -33.93 8.04
C VAL A 467 1.00 -35.24 7.33
N ASN A 468 1.81 -36.25 7.59
CA ASN A 468 1.61 -37.63 7.19
C ASN A 468 1.09 -38.42 8.40
N LEU A 469 -0.20 -38.74 8.39
CA LEU A 469 -0.87 -39.40 9.51
C LEU A 469 -0.46 -40.88 9.62
N VAL A 470 -0.03 -41.31 10.81
CA VAL A 470 0.27 -42.72 11.13
C VAL A 470 -0.95 -43.37 11.77
N SER A 471 -1.46 -42.83 12.88
CA SER A 471 -2.69 -43.27 13.52
C SER A 471 -3.47 -42.09 14.11
N PHE A 472 -4.80 -42.25 14.15
CA PHE A 472 -5.71 -41.30 14.76
C PHE A 472 -6.65 -42.06 15.68
N GLU A 473 -6.51 -41.84 16.97
CA GLU A 473 -7.36 -42.45 18.00
C GLU A 473 -8.00 -41.35 18.85
N ASN A 474 -8.94 -41.71 19.68
CA ASN A 474 -9.57 -40.72 20.55
C ASN A 474 -8.55 -40.12 21.51
N GLN A 475 -8.35 -38.80 21.41
CA GLN A 475 -7.37 -38.01 22.18
C GLN A 475 -5.89 -38.33 21.90
N ARG A 476 -5.58 -39.13 20.86
CA ARG A 476 -4.21 -39.45 20.48
C ARG A 476 -4.03 -39.34 18.96
N ILE A 477 -3.01 -38.58 18.56
CA ILE A 477 -2.62 -38.41 17.16
C ILE A 477 -1.15 -38.79 17.01
N GLU A 478 -0.88 -39.74 16.13
CA GLU A 478 0.49 -40.14 15.77
C GLU A 478 0.77 -39.69 14.34
N ILE A 479 1.77 -38.83 14.15
CA ILE A 479 2.19 -38.27 12.86
C ILE A 479 3.59 -38.67 12.54
N SER A 480 3.92 -38.86 11.27
CA SER A 480 5.28 -39.16 10.82
C SER A 480 6.15 -37.90 10.94
N PHE A 481 7.42 -38.09 11.30
CA PHE A 481 8.38 -36.98 11.31
C PHE A 481 8.60 -36.44 9.89
N ASN A 482 8.47 -35.12 9.75
CA ASN A 482 8.72 -34.43 8.50
C ASN A 482 9.52 -33.15 8.80
N GLU A 483 10.67 -32.98 8.13
CA GLU A 483 11.55 -31.81 8.30
C GLU A 483 10.88 -30.48 7.87
N LYS A 484 9.85 -30.54 7.04
CA LYS A 484 9.08 -29.36 6.57
C LYS A 484 8.06 -28.86 7.59
N LEU A 485 7.83 -29.62 8.68
CA LEU A 485 6.86 -29.27 9.69
C LEU A 485 7.40 -28.17 10.61
N ASP A 486 6.61 -27.13 10.87
CA ASP A 486 6.99 -26.04 11.79
C ASP A 486 7.28 -26.60 13.19
N LYS A 487 8.41 -26.18 13.80
CA LYS A 487 8.83 -26.63 15.14
C LYS A 487 7.79 -26.34 16.23
N GLU A 488 6.99 -25.30 16.06
CA GLU A 488 5.94 -24.93 17.01
C GLU A 488 4.58 -25.58 16.68
N PHE A 489 4.46 -26.31 15.58
CA PHE A 489 3.20 -26.90 15.13
C PHE A 489 2.55 -27.80 16.19
N ILE A 490 3.31 -28.71 16.80
CA ILE A 490 2.79 -29.66 17.80
C ILE A 490 2.23 -28.92 19.01
N LYS A 491 2.95 -27.88 19.47
CA LYS A 491 2.52 -27.06 20.60
C LYS A 491 1.23 -26.31 20.29
N ASN A 492 1.17 -25.70 19.12
CA ASN A 492 0.02 -24.95 18.66
C ASN A 492 -1.20 -25.87 18.47
N LEU A 493 -1.03 -27.03 17.82
CA LEU A 493 -2.09 -28.00 17.63
C LEU A 493 -2.61 -28.54 18.96
N SER A 494 -1.75 -28.90 19.90
CA SER A 494 -2.14 -29.37 21.23
C SER A 494 -2.91 -28.31 22.02
N SER A 495 -2.48 -27.06 21.97
CA SER A 495 -3.17 -25.94 22.64
C SER A 495 -4.57 -25.70 22.06
N LYS A 496 -4.69 -25.72 20.73
CA LYS A 496 -5.98 -25.51 20.04
C LYS A 496 -6.94 -26.66 20.23
N LEU A 497 -6.46 -27.91 20.19
CA LEU A 497 -7.28 -29.08 20.50
C LEU A 497 -7.83 -29.03 21.92
N TYR A 498 -7.01 -28.61 22.89
CA TYR A 498 -7.49 -28.41 24.26
C TYR A 498 -8.51 -27.28 24.36
N GLU A 499 -8.31 -26.19 23.65
CA GLU A 499 -9.25 -25.05 23.59
C GLU A 499 -10.62 -25.49 23.06
N TRP A 500 -10.66 -26.31 21.98
CA TRP A 500 -11.88 -26.73 21.29
C TRP A 500 -12.62 -27.88 21.98
N THR A 501 -11.87 -28.87 22.48
CA THR A 501 -12.49 -30.12 23.03
C THR A 501 -12.49 -30.17 24.55
N LYS A 502 -11.76 -29.25 25.22
CA LYS A 502 -11.50 -29.26 26.68
C LYS A 502 -10.83 -30.55 27.17
N ASN A 503 -10.39 -31.43 26.29
CA ASN A 503 -9.70 -32.67 26.57
C ASN A 503 -8.22 -32.56 26.22
N ARG A 504 -7.36 -33.25 26.98
CA ARG A 504 -5.93 -33.26 26.71
C ARG A 504 -5.62 -34.25 25.59
N TRP A 505 -5.07 -33.74 24.49
CA TRP A 505 -4.66 -34.55 23.35
C TRP A 505 -3.17 -34.83 23.39
N ILE A 506 -2.78 -36.08 23.09
CA ILE A 506 -1.37 -36.52 23.01
C ILE A 506 -1.01 -36.59 21.53
N ILE A 507 -0.02 -35.76 21.12
CA ILE A 507 0.51 -35.76 19.77
C ILE A 507 1.91 -36.33 19.82
N SER A 508 2.15 -37.47 19.14
CA SER A 508 3.42 -38.15 19.09
C SER A 508 4.02 -38.18 17.69
N LEU A 509 5.33 -37.99 17.60
CA LEU A 509 6.11 -38.12 16.37
C LEU A 509 6.62 -39.56 16.23
N SER A 510 6.36 -40.19 15.10
CA SER A 510 6.79 -41.54 14.77
C SER A 510 7.82 -41.54 13.65
N LYS A 511 8.73 -42.48 13.66
CA LYS A 511 9.63 -42.76 12.53
C LYS A 511 9.00 -43.65 11.45
N LYS A 512 7.77 -44.16 11.71
CA LYS A 512 7.02 -44.96 10.73
C LYS A 512 6.54 -44.08 9.58
N ALA A 513 6.56 -44.60 8.36
CA ALA A 513 6.00 -43.93 7.22
C ALA A 513 4.48 -43.78 7.42
N GLY A 514 3.98 -42.54 7.44
CA GLY A 514 2.57 -42.24 7.55
C GLY A 514 1.84 -42.35 6.18
N LYS A 515 0.51 -42.28 6.21
CA LYS A 515 -0.30 -42.17 5.00
C LYS A 515 0.06 -40.87 4.26
N PRO A 516 0.07 -40.84 2.90
CA PRO A 516 0.39 -39.63 2.18
C PRO A 516 -0.55 -38.48 2.58
N SER A 517 -0.02 -37.27 2.63
CA SER A 517 -0.78 -36.06 2.98
C SER A 517 -1.93 -35.82 1.98
N LYS A 518 -2.91 -35.01 2.36
CA LYS A 518 -4.06 -34.72 1.50
C LYS A 518 -3.64 -34.09 0.16
N LYS A 519 -2.59 -33.26 0.21
CA LYS A 519 -1.98 -32.66 -0.98
C LYS A 519 -1.30 -33.70 -1.88
N GLU A 520 -0.54 -34.62 -1.28
CA GLU A 520 0.11 -35.69 -2.03
C GLU A 520 -0.90 -36.63 -2.69
N LYS A 521 -1.99 -36.99 -1.99
CA LYS A 521 -3.09 -37.76 -2.55
C LYS A 521 -3.73 -37.08 -3.75
N ASN A 522 -3.98 -35.77 -3.65
CA ASN A 522 -4.56 -35.02 -4.75
C ASN A 522 -3.62 -34.94 -5.95
N ILE A 523 -2.31 -34.83 -5.73
CA ILE A 523 -1.31 -34.84 -6.81
C ILE A 523 -1.28 -36.22 -7.50
N ILE A 524 -1.32 -37.31 -6.73
CA ILE A 524 -1.35 -38.67 -7.26
C ILE A 524 -2.60 -38.90 -8.10
N LEU A 525 -3.77 -38.55 -7.55
CA LEU A 525 -5.06 -38.65 -8.27
C LEU A 525 -5.06 -37.82 -9.56
N LYS A 526 -4.57 -36.58 -9.48
CA LYS A 526 -4.48 -35.71 -10.68
C LYS A 526 -3.58 -36.31 -11.75
N LYS A 527 -2.48 -36.93 -11.35
CA LYS A 527 -1.57 -37.64 -12.26
C LYS A 527 -2.22 -38.87 -12.91
N GLU A 528 -2.95 -39.66 -12.13
CA GLU A 528 -3.71 -40.81 -12.64
C GLU A 528 -4.79 -40.37 -13.64
N PHE A 529 -5.51 -39.26 -13.36
CA PHE A 529 -6.49 -38.71 -14.29
C PHE A 529 -5.85 -38.21 -15.58
N LEU A 530 -4.69 -37.54 -15.50
CA LEU A 530 -3.91 -37.13 -16.66
C LEU A 530 -3.45 -38.32 -17.53
N ASP A 531 -2.95 -39.38 -16.91
CA ASP A 531 -2.53 -40.59 -17.60
C ASP A 531 -3.70 -41.34 -18.26
N ASN A 532 -4.86 -41.34 -17.60
CA ASN A 532 -6.07 -41.93 -18.17
C ASN A 532 -6.62 -41.08 -19.33
N ALA A 533 -6.59 -39.78 -19.23
CA ALA A 533 -7.03 -38.86 -20.28
C ALA A 533 -6.13 -38.96 -21.51
N LYS A 534 -4.82 -39.12 -21.33
CA LYS A 534 -3.86 -39.37 -22.45
C LYS A 534 -4.15 -40.67 -23.19
N LYS A 535 -4.78 -41.65 -22.55
CA LYS A 535 -5.18 -42.92 -23.16
C LYS A 535 -6.56 -42.87 -23.85
N SER A 536 -7.32 -41.79 -23.66
CA SER A 536 -8.67 -41.65 -24.19
C SER A 536 -8.67 -41.53 -25.73
N GLU A 537 -9.73 -42.05 -26.37
CA GLU A 537 -9.91 -41.91 -27.84
C GLU A 537 -9.99 -40.46 -28.29
N VAL A 538 -10.50 -39.56 -27.43
CA VAL A 538 -10.61 -38.13 -27.73
C VAL A 538 -9.22 -37.52 -27.90
N TYR A 539 -8.32 -37.78 -26.94
CA TYR A 539 -6.95 -37.26 -27.00
C TYR A 539 -6.18 -37.84 -28.20
N GLN A 540 -6.37 -39.11 -28.50
CA GLN A 540 -5.76 -39.76 -29.68
C GLN A 540 -6.26 -39.13 -31.00
N LYS A 541 -7.53 -38.74 -31.09
CA LYS A 541 -8.08 -38.01 -32.24
C LYS A 541 -7.51 -36.60 -32.37
N VAL A 542 -7.32 -35.91 -31.24
CA VAL A 542 -6.71 -34.56 -31.20
C VAL A 542 -5.25 -34.62 -31.67
N LEU A 543 -4.46 -35.60 -31.21
CA LEU A 543 -3.06 -35.77 -31.65
C LEU A 543 -2.93 -36.09 -33.17
N LYS A 544 -3.93 -36.74 -33.78
CA LYS A 544 -3.94 -36.98 -35.23
C LYS A 544 -4.13 -35.67 -36.02
N ILE A 545 -4.81 -34.70 -35.47
CA ILE A 545 -5.10 -33.41 -36.10
C ILE A 545 -4.01 -32.38 -35.75
N PHE A 546 -3.54 -32.41 -34.50
CA PHE A 546 -2.52 -31.51 -33.97
C PHE A 546 -1.40 -32.33 -33.30
N PRO A 547 -0.36 -32.72 -34.05
CA PRO A 547 0.72 -33.60 -33.55
C PRO A 547 1.52 -33.04 -32.39
N ASP A 548 1.57 -31.69 -32.25
CA ASP A 548 2.32 -30.97 -31.22
C ASP A 548 1.46 -30.57 -29.98
N ALA A 549 0.25 -31.11 -29.89
CA ALA A 549 -0.62 -30.78 -28.77
C ALA A 549 -0.23 -31.50 -27.47
N GLU A 550 0.03 -30.78 -26.41
CA GLU A 550 0.31 -31.31 -25.09
C GLU A 550 -0.88 -31.08 -24.13
N LEU A 551 -1.27 -32.12 -23.40
CA LEU A 551 -2.27 -32.04 -22.35
C LEU A 551 -1.59 -31.46 -21.09
N ILE A 552 -1.89 -30.21 -20.75
CA ILE A 552 -1.27 -29.47 -19.64
C ILE A 552 -2.01 -29.71 -18.33
N ASP A 553 -3.36 -29.66 -18.32
CA ASP A 553 -4.16 -29.78 -17.11
C ASP A 553 -5.55 -30.36 -17.40
N ILE A 554 -6.20 -30.87 -16.33
CA ILE A 554 -7.57 -31.42 -16.39
C ILE A 554 -8.36 -30.87 -15.19
N ASP A 555 -9.51 -30.24 -15.46
CA ASP A 555 -10.48 -29.85 -14.46
C ASP A 555 -11.55 -30.92 -14.28
N ILE A 556 -11.70 -31.40 -13.04
CA ILE A 556 -12.75 -32.35 -12.69
C ILE A 556 -14.00 -31.54 -12.35
N ILE A 557 -14.96 -31.49 -13.26
CA ILE A 557 -16.29 -30.95 -12.99
C ILE A 557 -16.98 -31.95 -12.06
N LYS A 558 -17.14 -31.61 -10.77
CA LYS A 558 -18.03 -32.34 -9.88
C LYS A 558 -19.46 -32.00 -10.31
N GLU A 559 -20.16 -32.95 -10.92
CA GLU A 559 -21.61 -32.85 -11.04
C GLU A 559 -22.17 -32.66 -9.64
N LYS A 560 -22.88 -31.54 -9.40
CA LYS A 560 -23.75 -31.40 -8.25
C LYS A 560 -24.88 -32.39 -8.45
N ASN A 561 -24.87 -33.46 -7.70
CA ASN A 561 -26.09 -34.21 -7.49
C ASN A 561 -27.07 -33.28 -6.75
N ASP A 562 -28.05 -32.77 -7.48
CA ASP A 562 -29.27 -32.21 -6.90
C ASP A 562 -30.08 -33.39 -6.32
N ASP A 563 -30.01 -33.53 -4.99
CA ASP A 563 -31.00 -34.20 -4.14
C ASP A 563 -31.45 -33.24 -3.03
#